data_41f4cf3056f9660dc76b44793fc13c5d
#
_entry.id   41f4cf3056f9660dc76b44793fc13c5d
#
_cell.length_a   1.000
_cell.length_b   1.000
_cell.length_c   1.000
_cell.angle_alpha   90.00
_cell.angle_beta   90.00
_cell.angle_gamma   90.00
#
_symmetry.space_group_name_H-M   'P 1'
#
loop_
_entity.id
_entity.type
_entity.pdbx_description
1 polymer ?
#
loop_
_entity_poly.entity_id
_entity_poly.type
_entity_poly.pdbx_seq_one_letter_code
_entity_poly.pdbx_strand_id
1 'polypeptide(L)'
;MQTILTNGPTSNRLNIVVLSEGYTNSQLAQFVVDATNAVNALLSHPPYQEYRNYFNAFAIKIASNQSGSDHPSSGIYRDTYFNSTYDPLADYLITIPVDSTGQGKVDALLQSFMPNCQLPIVLVNDPTQGGSDGFGTMAIASTGAVSGEKPPYPPGILTHETGHVLANLGDEYTAPYSGFPDTEEPNTTQQTNRLLIKWKVWVSTNTPIPTPETVGEGVVGLFEGAHYHETGWYRPELNCAMGNLGVPFCSVCSEALVLAIYQRVRPVDGFSPASTNFSVSTNQALTFTLSLLQPTMHNLDVQWFTNGVARSGATNLSFTLSPESLSNGTNWISARVNDLTSLVRNDPANLLSQIVTWTVDVTLPQLRLDSPLRLTGGKFAFRVSGNAPQGFVIQSSTNLLDWAPLETNYLVAGQFWHTNSAAGPSPRMFYRAATPP
;
A
#
# COMPACT_ATOMS: atom_id res chain seq x y z
N MET A 1 16.86 17.33 -11.44
CA MET A 1 16.10 16.76 -10.31
C MET A 1 17.07 16.26 -9.25
N GLN A 2 16.74 16.41 -7.98
CA GLN A 2 17.54 15.97 -6.82
C GLN A 2 16.65 15.13 -5.89
N THR A 3 17.16 14.00 -5.40
CA THR A 3 16.45 13.15 -4.43
C THR A 3 16.51 13.77 -3.04
N ILE A 4 15.35 13.88 -2.37
CA ILE A 4 15.21 14.28 -0.97
C ILE A 4 15.05 13.03 -0.09
N LEU A 5 14.16 12.12 -0.48
CA LEU A 5 13.84 10.89 0.24
C LEU A 5 13.60 9.76 -0.77
N THR A 6 14.15 8.57 -0.50
CA THR A 6 13.83 7.37 -1.27
C THR A 6 13.63 6.18 -0.34
N ASN A 7 12.46 5.57 -0.42
CA ASN A 7 12.07 4.40 0.37
C ASN A 7 11.80 3.18 -0.52
N GLY A 8 11.90 3.33 -1.84
CA GLY A 8 11.72 2.21 -2.76
C GLY A 8 11.45 2.63 -4.21
N PRO A 9 11.01 1.68 -5.05
CA PRO A 9 10.74 1.94 -6.45
C PRO A 9 9.60 2.95 -6.64
N THR A 10 9.76 3.90 -7.57
CA THR A 10 8.73 4.92 -7.85
C THR A 10 7.40 4.33 -8.32
N SER A 11 7.40 3.09 -8.82
CA SER A 11 6.19 2.38 -9.24
C SER A 11 5.34 1.87 -8.07
N ASN A 12 5.90 1.79 -6.84
CA ASN A 12 5.19 1.36 -5.64
C ASN A 12 5.45 2.31 -4.45
N ARG A 13 5.58 3.59 -4.73
CA ARG A 13 5.63 4.66 -3.73
C ARG A 13 4.81 5.84 -4.22
N LEU A 14 4.27 6.58 -3.30
CA LEU A 14 3.69 7.87 -3.56
C LEU A 14 4.85 8.88 -3.72
N ASN A 15 4.97 9.47 -4.91
CA ASN A 15 6.09 10.31 -5.26
C ASN A 15 5.72 11.78 -5.08
N ILE A 16 6.35 12.44 -4.12
CA ILE A 16 6.28 13.87 -3.89
C ILE A 16 7.31 14.54 -4.80
N VAL A 17 6.92 15.58 -5.52
CA VAL A 17 7.86 16.40 -6.31
C VAL A 17 7.69 17.85 -5.92
N VAL A 18 8.74 18.41 -5.33
CA VAL A 18 8.81 19.84 -4.96
C VAL A 18 9.48 20.62 -6.08
N LEU A 19 8.80 21.65 -6.60
CA LEU A 19 9.26 22.53 -7.66
C LEU A 19 9.54 23.91 -7.07
N SER A 20 10.68 24.53 -7.46
CA SER A 20 11.06 25.86 -6.96
C SER A 20 10.36 26.97 -7.70
N GLU A 21 9.75 27.91 -6.99
CA GLU A 21 9.16 29.12 -7.49
C GLU A 21 9.68 30.34 -6.73
N GLY A 22 10.04 31.42 -7.44
CA GLY A 22 10.58 32.61 -6.84
C GLY A 22 11.98 32.47 -6.25
N TYR A 23 12.71 31.40 -6.57
CA TYR A 23 14.14 31.25 -6.23
C TYR A 23 14.99 31.63 -7.41
N THR A 24 15.89 32.61 -7.24
CA THR A 24 16.89 32.93 -8.26
C THR A 24 17.97 31.85 -8.35
N ASN A 25 18.79 31.87 -9.40
CA ASN A 25 19.85 30.88 -9.60
C ASN A 25 20.79 30.75 -8.40
N SER A 26 21.11 31.86 -7.72
CA SER A 26 21.94 31.86 -6.50
C SER A 26 21.25 31.28 -5.27
N GLN A 27 19.91 31.16 -5.30
CA GLN A 27 19.10 30.66 -4.18
C GLN A 27 18.69 29.18 -4.35
N LEU A 28 19.05 28.50 -5.46
CA LEU A 28 18.67 27.11 -5.69
C LEU A 28 19.27 26.12 -4.68
N ALA A 29 20.38 26.48 -4.02
CA ALA A 29 20.90 25.68 -2.92
C ALA A 29 19.99 25.79 -1.68
N GLN A 30 19.50 27.00 -1.38
CA GLN A 30 18.53 27.25 -0.30
C GLN A 30 17.22 26.54 -0.58
N PHE A 31 16.70 26.58 -1.82
CA PHE A 31 15.51 25.83 -2.20
C PHE A 31 15.58 24.35 -1.81
N VAL A 32 16.72 23.68 -2.02
CA VAL A 32 16.87 22.27 -1.65
C VAL A 32 16.72 22.06 -0.14
N VAL A 33 17.27 23.00 0.65
CA VAL A 33 17.12 22.97 2.12
C VAL A 33 15.65 23.16 2.49
N ASP A 34 14.99 24.16 1.92
CA ASP A 34 13.58 24.48 2.19
C ASP A 34 12.66 23.33 1.76
N ALA A 35 12.85 22.77 0.56
CA ALA A 35 12.12 21.62 0.09
C ALA A 35 12.30 20.38 0.98
N THR A 36 13.54 20.16 1.49
CA THR A 36 13.83 19.06 2.41
C THR A 36 13.11 19.27 3.74
N ASN A 37 13.12 20.48 4.27
CA ASN A 37 12.43 20.83 5.50
C ASN A 37 10.91 20.67 5.35
N ALA A 38 10.35 21.15 4.24
CA ALA A 38 8.94 21.03 3.91
C ALA A 38 8.47 19.57 3.86
N VAL A 39 9.19 18.72 3.13
CA VAL A 39 8.89 17.28 3.05
C VAL A 39 9.00 16.60 4.42
N ASN A 40 10.03 16.92 5.20
CA ASN A 40 10.21 16.35 6.54
C ASN A 40 9.09 16.79 7.50
N ALA A 41 8.69 18.06 7.45
CA ALA A 41 7.58 18.57 8.25
C ALA A 41 6.26 17.87 7.90
N LEU A 42 5.93 17.80 6.61
CA LEU A 42 4.74 17.07 6.11
C LEU A 42 4.74 15.62 6.57
N LEU A 43 5.84 14.88 6.33
CA LEU A 43 5.94 13.45 6.66
C LEU A 43 6.18 13.18 8.16
N SER A 44 6.23 14.19 9.00
CA SER A 44 6.17 14.06 10.47
C SER A 44 4.79 14.29 11.06
N HIS A 45 3.84 14.75 10.23
CA HIS A 45 2.46 15.01 10.64
C HIS A 45 1.59 13.74 10.50
N PRO A 46 0.74 13.37 11.49
CA PRO A 46 -0.23 12.27 11.32
C PRO A 46 -1.27 12.60 10.23
N PRO A 47 -1.71 11.62 9.40
CA PRO A 47 -1.29 10.21 9.36
C PRO A 47 -0.05 9.94 8.49
N TYR A 48 0.54 10.92 7.82
CA TYR A 48 1.71 10.74 6.95
C TYR A 48 2.90 10.14 7.70
N GLN A 49 3.09 10.49 8.98
CA GLN A 49 4.17 9.97 9.82
C GLN A 49 4.12 8.44 9.91
N GLU A 50 2.93 7.87 10.07
CA GLU A 50 2.72 6.44 10.17
C GLU A 50 3.07 5.72 8.87
N TYR A 51 2.81 6.35 7.73
CA TYR A 51 3.04 5.82 6.39
C TYR A 51 4.26 6.44 5.69
N ARG A 52 5.21 7.03 6.42
CA ARG A 52 6.38 7.70 5.86
C ARG A 52 7.17 6.85 4.86
N ASN A 53 7.26 5.54 5.10
CA ASN A 53 7.94 4.60 4.21
C ASN A 53 7.24 4.42 2.83
N TYR A 54 5.99 4.84 2.71
CA TYR A 54 5.17 4.76 1.50
C TYR A 54 5.44 5.91 0.52
N PHE A 55 6.33 6.85 0.89
CA PHE A 55 6.64 8.03 0.10
C PHE A 55 8.08 8.03 -0.39
N ASN A 56 8.27 8.54 -1.61
CA ASN A 56 9.52 9.11 -2.08
C ASN A 56 9.35 10.62 -2.22
N ALA A 57 10.45 11.38 -2.20
CA ALA A 57 10.42 12.83 -2.43
C ALA A 57 11.61 13.29 -3.25
N PHE A 58 11.34 14.21 -4.17
CA PHE A 58 12.29 14.75 -5.12
C PHE A 58 12.14 16.27 -5.22
N ALA A 59 13.21 16.97 -5.56
CA ALA A 59 13.21 18.40 -5.82
C ALA A 59 13.61 18.68 -7.28
N ILE A 60 12.84 19.50 -7.99
CA ILE A 60 13.17 20.02 -9.32
C ILE A 60 13.58 21.47 -9.16
N LYS A 61 14.86 21.76 -9.40
CA LYS A 61 15.44 23.09 -9.28
C LYS A 61 15.21 23.88 -10.56
N ILE A 62 14.45 24.96 -10.48
CA ILE A 62 14.17 25.90 -11.55
C ILE A 62 14.49 27.30 -11.05
N ALA A 63 15.26 28.08 -11.81
CA ALA A 63 15.56 29.44 -11.43
C ALA A 63 14.50 30.40 -11.96
N SER A 64 13.97 31.26 -11.10
CA SER A 64 13.23 32.45 -11.46
C SER A 64 14.20 33.63 -11.74
N ASN A 65 13.79 34.61 -12.53
CA ASN A 65 14.58 35.79 -12.78
C ASN A 65 14.64 36.70 -11.54
N GLN A 66 13.56 36.75 -10.77
CA GLN A 66 13.44 37.51 -9.54
C GLN A 66 13.00 36.60 -8.37
N SER A 67 13.35 37.05 -7.16
CA SER A 67 12.97 36.37 -5.92
C SER A 67 11.62 36.84 -5.43
N GLY A 68 10.83 35.91 -4.84
CA GLY A 68 9.51 36.20 -4.27
C GLY A 68 8.37 35.83 -5.19
N SER A 69 7.22 36.46 -4.98
CA SER A 69 5.99 36.31 -5.74
C SER A 69 5.35 37.68 -6.01
N ASP A 70 4.32 37.72 -6.85
CA ASP A 70 3.53 38.95 -7.02
C ASP A 70 2.66 39.22 -5.79
N HIS A 71 2.63 40.51 -5.38
CA HIS A 71 1.72 41.05 -4.37
C HIS A 71 0.95 42.24 -4.97
N PRO A 72 -0.11 41.98 -5.77
CA PRO A 72 -0.84 43.04 -6.48
C PRO A 72 -1.46 44.07 -5.52
N SER A 73 -1.91 43.68 -4.32
CA SER A 73 -2.42 44.59 -3.29
C SER A 73 -1.41 45.66 -2.86
N SER A 74 -0.11 45.35 -2.98
CA SER A 74 1.00 46.26 -2.67
C SER A 74 1.69 46.84 -3.90
N GLY A 75 1.18 46.54 -5.11
CA GLY A 75 1.77 46.97 -6.37
C GLY A 75 3.13 46.34 -6.66
N ILE A 76 3.43 45.19 -6.07
CA ILE A 76 4.69 44.45 -6.27
C ILE A 76 4.46 43.37 -7.30
N TYR A 77 5.30 43.34 -8.35
CA TYR A 77 5.29 42.35 -9.41
C TYR A 77 6.69 41.78 -9.59
N ARG A 78 6.80 40.44 -9.78
CA ARG A 78 8.04 39.67 -9.88
C ARG A 78 8.05 38.83 -11.15
N ASP A 79 9.16 38.82 -11.86
CA ASP A 79 9.37 37.92 -12.99
C ASP A 79 9.84 36.54 -12.45
N THR A 80 8.86 35.68 -12.15
CA THR A 80 9.10 34.36 -11.61
C THR A 80 8.79 33.27 -12.62
N TYR A 81 9.25 32.03 -12.39
CA TYR A 81 9.15 31.00 -13.43
C TYR A 81 7.72 30.54 -13.70
N PHE A 82 6.91 30.32 -12.65
CA PHE A 82 5.51 29.90 -12.75
C PHE A 82 4.53 31.06 -12.65
N ASN A 83 5.01 32.29 -12.51
CA ASN A 83 4.20 33.50 -12.33
C ASN A 83 3.26 33.41 -11.12
N SER A 84 3.77 33.01 -9.98
CA SER A 84 3.00 32.96 -8.74
C SER A 84 2.53 34.34 -8.32
N THR A 85 1.28 34.43 -7.85
CA THR A 85 0.65 35.69 -7.44
C THR A 85 -0.25 35.47 -6.23
N TYR A 86 -0.23 36.43 -5.30
CA TYR A 86 -1.19 36.51 -4.21
C TYR A 86 -2.48 37.17 -4.71
N ASP A 87 -3.63 36.70 -4.22
CA ASP A 87 -4.91 37.31 -4.50
C ASP A 87 -4.98 38.71 -3.88
N PRO A 88 -5.37 39.76 -4.62
CA PRO A 88 -5.40 41.14 -4.08
C PRO A 88 -6.46 41.35 -3.00
N LEU A 89 -7.45 40.46 -2.87
CA LEU A 89 -8.53 40.52 -1.88
C LEU A 89 -8.32 39.50 -0.75
N ALA A 90 -7.46 38.48 -0.96
CA ALA A 90 -7.16 37.42 -0.02
C ALA A 90 -5.63 37.17 -0.02
N ASP A 91 -4.88 38.00 0.66
CA ASP A 91 -3.41 38.01 0.67
C ASP A 91 -2.74 36.79 1.33
N TYR A 92 -3.53 35.77 1.68
CA TYR A 92 -3.10 34.43 2.08
C TYR A 92 -3.32 33.39 0.96
N LEU A 93 -4.07 33.71 -0.09
CA LEU A 93 -4.32 32.83 -1.24
C LEU A 93 -3.24 33.09 -2.29
N ILE A 94 -2.38 32.10 -2.53
CA ILE A 94 -1.34 32.17 -3.58
C ILE A 94 -1.64 31.15 -4.68
N THR A 95 -1.61 31.58 -5.94
CA THR A 95 -1.91 30.78 -7.11
C THR A 95 -0.85 30.91 -8.19
N ILE A 96 -0.90 30.04 -9.19
CA ILE A 96 -0.21 30.18 -10.46
C ILE A 96 -1.24 30.17 -11.59
N PRO A 97 -0.98 30.79 -12.76
CA PRO A 97 -1.91 30.77 -13.89
C PRO A 97 -2.27 29.33 -14.33
N VAL A 98 -3.56 29.09 -14.62
CA VAL A 98 -4.09 27.79 -15.10
C VAL A 98 -3.90 27.66 -16.61
N ASP A 99 -2.76 28.08 -17.11
CA ASP A 99 -2.42 28.06 -18.55
C ASP A 99 -1.01 27.56 -18.81
N SER A 100 -0.50 27.76 -20.02
CA SER A 100 0.87 27.35 -20.40
C SER A 100 1.98 28.14 -19.71
N THR A 101 1.68 29.24 -19.02
CA THR A 101 2.67 30.10 -18.34
C THR A 101 2.87 29.71 -16.87
N GLY A 102 1.92 29.02 -16.26
CA GLY A 102 1.93 28.51 -14.90
C GLY A 102 1.82 26.98 -14.86
N GLN A 103 0.60 26.45 -14.70
CA GLN A 103 0.33 25.00 -14.58
C GLN A 103 0.93 24.16 -15.71
N GLY A 104 0.81 24.62 -16.95
CA GLY A 104 1.38 23.92 -18.10
C GLY A 104 2.90 23.73 -18.04
N LYS A 105 3.64 24.67 -17.39
CA LYS A 105 5.07 24.47 -17.12
C LYS A 105 5.32 23.41 -16.05
N VAL A 106 4.48 23.36 -14.98
CA VAL A 106 4.55 22.33 -13.96
C VAL A 106 4.36 20.96 -14.60
N ASP A 107 3.30 20.80 -15.39
CA ASP A 107 2.96 19.54 -16.07
C ASP A 107 4.09 19.08 -17.00
N ALA A 108 4.69 19.99 -17.78
CA ALA A 108 5.80 19.68 -18.67
C ALA A 108 7.05 19.21 -17.92
N LEU A 109 7.35 19.80 -16.75
CA LEU A 109 8.46 19.38 -15.91
C LEU A 109 8.20 18.03 -15.26
N LEU A 110 7.00 17.79 -14.73
CA LEU A 110 6.60 16.50 -14.18
C LEU A 110 6.67 15.40 -15.23
N GLN A 111 6.11 15.64 -16.42
CA GLN A 111 6.18 14.69 -17.54
C GLN A 111 7.62 14.35 -17.94
N SER A 112 8.54 15.32 -17.85
CA SER A 112 9.94 15.14 -18.25
C SER A 112 10.79 14.44 -17.20
N PHE A 113 10.53 14.70 -15.91
CA PHE A 113 11.41 14.25 -14.82
C PHE A 113 10.79 13.20 -13.92
N MET A 114 9.48 13.22 -13.68
CA MET A 114 8.77 12.29 -12.81
C MET A 114 7.31 12.12 -13.25
N PRO A 115 7.05 11.40 -14.37
CA PRO A 115 5.68 11.22 -14.89
C PRO A 115 4.75 10.48 -13.93
N ASN A 116 5.30 9.75 -12.96
CA ASN A 116 4.53 9.12 -11.88
C ASN A 116 4.54 9.96 -10.59
N CYS A 117 4.50 11.27 -10.67
CA CYS A 117 4.25 12.14 -9.53
C CYS A 117 2.78 12.04 -9.12
N GLN A 118 2.50 11.84 -7.82
CA GLN A 118 1.15 11.86 -7.27
C GLN A 118 0.88 13.06 -6.40
N LEU A 119 1.93 13.70 -5.89
CA LEU A 119 1.81 14.90 -5.05
C LEU A 119 2.81 15.97 -5.51
N PRO A 120 2.44 16.80 -6.50
CA PRO A 120 3.22 17.98 -6.87
C PRO A 120 3.10 19.06 -5.79
N ILE A 121 4.22 19.71 -5.49
CA ILE A 121 4.28 20.84 -4.57
C ILE A 121 5.05 21.96 -5.25
N VAL A 122 4.44 23.12 -5.41
CA VAL A 122 5.11 24.35 -5.82
C VAL A 122 5.48 25.11 -4.57
N LEU A 123 6.78 25.17 -4.27
CA LEU A 123 7.31 25.84 -3.11
C LEU A 123 7.75 27.24 -3.48
N VAL A 124 7.05 28.25 -2.96
CA VAL A 124 7.24 29.66 -3.30
C VAL A 124 8.15 30.35 -2.28
N ASN A 125 9.23 30.95 -2.76
CA ASN A 125 10.20 31.68 -1.95
C ASN A 125 9.68 33.07 -1.55
N ASP A 126 8.65 33.12 -0.74
CA ASP A 126 8.06 34.36 -0.26
C ASP A 126 7.88 34.34 1.26
N PRO A 127 8.22 35.43 1.98
CA PRO A 127 8.09 35.50 3.43
C PRO A 127 6.63 35.67 3.91
N THR A 128 5.71 36.04 3.02
CA THR A 128 4.30 36.13 3.34
C THR A 128 3.68 34.73 3.33
N GLN A 129 2.94 34.40 4.38
CA GLN A 129 2.21 33.15 4.40
C GLN A 129 1.18 33.10 3.26
N GLY A 130 1.12 31.95 2.57
CA GLY A 130 0.12 31.72 1.54
C GLY A 130 0.10 30.28 1.07
N GLY A 131 -1.05 29.81 0.65
CA GLY A 131 -1.23 28.48 0.06
C GLY A 131 -2.46 28.39 -0.83
N SER A 132 -2.53 27.31 -1.59
CA SER A 132 -3.71 26.82 -2.32
C SER A 132 -3.49 25.39 -2.82
N ASP A 133 -4.56 24.70 -3.18
CA ASP A 133 -4.54 23.38 -3.76
C ASP A 133 -4.31 23.37 -5.29
N GLY A 134 -4.05 24.53 -5.89
CA GLY A 134 -3.88 24.64 -7.34
C GLY A 134 -5.05 24.03 -8.13
N PHE A 135 -6.27 24.26 -7.69
CA PHE A 135 -7.51 23.66 -8.21
C PHE A 135 -7.50 22.12 -8.14
N GLY A 136 -7.02 21.56 -7.02
CA GLY A 136 -6.96 20.13 -6.77
C GLY A 136 -5.85 19.37 -7.52
N THR A 137 -4.93 20.09 -8.17
CA THR A 137 -3.89 19.45 -9.02
C THR A 137 -2.50 19.43 -8.40
N MET A 138 -2.19 20.39 -7.52
CA MET A 138 -0.90 20.54 -6.85
C MET A 138 -1.03 21.37 -5.58
N ALA A 139 -0.23 21.08 -4.58
CA ALA A 139 -0.14 21.96 -3.42
C ALA A 139 0.79 23.14 -3.75
N ILE A 140 0.33 24.37 -3.55
CA ILE A 140 1.15 25.58 -3.63
C ILE A 140 1.31 26.10 -2.21
N ALA A 141 2.53 26.35 -1.78
CA ALA A 141 2.78 26.88 -0.43
C ALA A 141 4.00 27.81 -0.43
N SER A 142 3.89 28.94 0.26
CA SER A 142 5.03 29.84 0.49
C SER A 142 5.93 29.31 1.61
N THR A 143 7.16 29.83 1.68
CA THR A 143 8.07 29.63 2.81
C THR A 143 7.75 30.53 4.01
N GLY A 144 6.76 31.40 3.87
CA GLY A 144 6.30 32.30 4.92
C GLY A 144 5.70 31.59 6.13
N ALA A 145 5.97 32.10 7.33
CA ALA A 145 5.48 31.52 8.56
C ALA A 145 4.14 32.13 8.98
N VAL A 146 3.22 31.31 9.49
CA VAL A 146 2.05 31.79 10.23
C VAL A 146 2.51 32.48 11.50
N SER A 147 1.81 33.53 11.92
CA SER A 147 2.09 34.21 13.18
C SER A 147 2.03 33.23 14.35
N GLY A 148 3.19 32.99 15.00
CA GLY A 148 3.33 32.04 16.11
C GLY A 148 3.98 30.70 15.77
N GLU A 149 4.10 30.32 14.50
CA GLU A 149 4.91 29.17 14.08
C GLU A 149 6.39 29.54 14.00
N LYS A 150 7.23 28.60 14.41
CA LYS A 150 8.69 28.84 14.39
C LYS A 150 9.31 28.33 13.08
N PRO A 151 10.19 29.13 12.42
CA PRO A 151 10.99 28.60 11.32
C PRO A 151 11.73 27.30 11.74
N PRO A 152 12.06 26.34 10.85
CA PRO A 152 12.32 26.65 9.44
C PRO A 152 11.16 26.45 8.49
N TYR A 153 10.00 25.93 8.93
CA TYR A 153 8.88 25.70 8.03
C TYR A 153 7.54 25.61 8.80
N PRO A 154 6.49 26.34 8.38
CA PRO A 154 5.15 26.12 8.93
C PRO A 154 4.55 24.84 8.32
N PRO A 155 4.39 23.74 9.08
CA PRO A 155 3.81 22.52 8.55
C PRO A 155 2.33 22.69 8.20
N GLY A 156 1.64 23.66 8.81
CA GLY A 156 0.20 23.80 8.76
C GLY A 156 -0.35 23.96 7.34
N ILE A 157 0.15 24.95 6.58
CA ILE A 157 -0.40 25.26 5.27
C ILE A 157 -0.14 24.14 4.25
N LEU A 158 1.09 23.64 4.19
CA LEU A 158 1.42 22.54 3.27
C LEU A 158 0.62 21.27 3.60
N THR A 159 0.43 20.95 4.88
CA THR A 159 -0.38 19.82 5.34
C THR A 159 -1.82 19.98 4.89
N HIS A 160 -2.41 21.17 5.03
CA HIS A 160 -3.74 21.50 4.58
C HIS A 160 -3.90 21.30 3.07
N GLU A 161 -3.06 21.97 2.26
CA GLU A 161 -3.13 21.91 0.80
C GLU A 161 -2.91 20.48 0.25
N THR A 162 -2.03 19.69 0.90
CA THR A 162 -1.86 18.28 0.50
C THR A 162 -3.06 17.42 0.83
N GLY A 163 -3.89 17.80 1.80
CA GLY A 163 -5.17 17.15 2.09
C GLY A 163 -6.15 17.23 0.91
N HIS A 164 -6.25 18.40 0.30
CA HIS A 164 -7.04 18.58 -0.93
C HIS A 164 -6.50 17.71 -2.06
N VAL A 165 -5.22 17.86 -2.38
CA VAL A 165 -4.60 17.20 -3.56
C VAL A 165 -4.58 15.69 -3.44
N LEU A 166 -4.27 15.13 -2.26
CA LEU A 166 -4.09 13.70 -2.09
C LEU A 166 -5.40 12.95 -1.89
N ALA A 167 -6.31 13.50 -1.08
CA ALA A 167 -7.53 12.83 -0.65
C ALA A 167 -8.82 13.58 -1.01
N ASN A 168 -8.75 14.65 -1.80
CA ASN A 168 -9.89 15.49 -2.16
C ASN A 168 -10.70 15.94 -0.93
N LEU A 169 -10.00 16.33 0.14
CA LEU A 169 -10.65 16.87 1.33
C LEU A 169 -11.21 18.25 1.05
N GLY A 170 -12.37 18.58 1.59
CA GLY A 170 -12.97 19.89 1.53
C GLY A 170 -12.54 20.76 2.71
N ASP A 171 -12.67 22.09 2.54
CA ASP A 171 -12.44 23.05 3.59
C ASP A 171 -13.53 22.98 4.68
N GLU A 172 -13.08 22.95 5.92
CA GLU A 172 -13.96 22.88 7.10
C GLU A 172 -14.22 24.24 7.75
N TYR A 173 -13.91 25.34 7.04
CA TYR A 173 -14.20 26.69 7.46
C TYR A 173 -15.39 27.31 6.70
N THR A 174 -15.89 28.45 7.21
CA THR A 174 -17.17 29.04 6.79
C THR A 174 -17.02 30.32 5.98
N ALA A 175 -15.79 30.83 5.77
CA ALA A 175 -15.54 32.06 5.01
C ALA A 175 -16.15 31.93 3.61
N PRO A 176 -17.12 32.80 3.21
CA PRO A 176 -17.85 32.59 1.95
C PRO A 176 -16.95 32.68 0.71
N TYR A 177 -17.07 31.71 -0.18
CA TYR A 177 -16.40 31.70 -1.49
C TYR A 177 -17.47 31.62 -2.60
N SER A 178 -17.78 32.75 -3.21
CA SER A 178 -18.84 32.85 -4.22
C SER A 178 -18.50 32.03 -5.47
N GLY A 179 -19.41 31.11 -5.85
CA GLY A 179 -19.27 30.28 -7.05
C GLY A 179 -18.47 29.00 -6.83
N PHE A 180 -18.09 28.67 -5.59
CA PHE A 180 -17.54 27.36 -5.27
C PHE A 180 -18.58 26.26 -5.55
N PRO A 181 -18.23 25.13 -6.20
CA PRO A 181 -19.19 24.09 -6.54
C PRO A 181 -19.79 23.40 -5.32
N ASP A 182 -21.09 23.19 -5.26
CA ASP A 182 -21.81 22.47 -4.19
C ASP A 182 -21.61 20.94 -4.32
N THR A 183 -20.36 20.48 -4.35
CA THR A 183 -20.01 19.05 -4.40
C THR A 183 -19.42 18.60 -3.07
N GLU A 184 -19.97 17.51 -2.54
CA GLU A 184 -19.52 16.98 -1.24
C GLU A 184 -18.17 16.27 -1.35
N GLU A 185 -17.21 16.67 -0.52
CA GLU A 185 -15.93 16.00 -0.32
C GLU A 185 -16.02 14.88 0.75
N PRO A 186 -14.98 14.07 0.98
CA PRO A 186 -15.00 13.00 1.99
C PRO A 186 -15.37 13.48 3.41
N ASN A 187 -14.97 14.70 3.78
CA ASN A 187 -15.12 15.30 5.11
C ASN A 187 -16.20 16.39 5.20
N THR A 188 -16.90 16.71 4.12
CA THR A 188 -17.99 17.69 4.14
C THR A 188 -19.29 17.08 3.62
N THR A 189 -20.46 17.52 4.10
CA THR A 189 -21.77 16.99 3.66
C THR A 189 -22.92 17.93 3.99
N GLN A 190 -23.99 17.86 3.18
CA GLN A 190 -25.31 18.44 3.49
C GLN A 190 -26.26 17.39 4.13
N GLN A 191 -25.83 16.13 4.20
CA GLN A 191 -26.64 15.02 4.69
C GLN A 191 -26.78 15.02 6.21
N THR A 192 -28.02 15.13 6.71
CA THR A 192 -28.32 15.12 8.16
C THR A 192 -28.94 13.81 8.66
N ASN A 193 -29.24 12.86 7.77
CA ASN A 193 -29.68 11.53 8.19
C ASN A 193 -28.50 10.69 8.67
N ARG A 194 -28.48 10.37 9.97
CA ARG A 194 -27.41 9.56 10.61
C ARG A 194 -27.02 8.32 9.82
N LEU A 195 -27.95 7.61 9.20
CA LEU A 195 -27.68 6.37 8.48
C LEU A 195 -27.01 6.58 7.12
N LEU A 196 -27.07 7.81 6.59
CA LEU A 196 -26.56 8.17 5.27
C LEU A 196 -25.29 9.03 5.32
N ILE A 197 -24.89 9.55 6.50
CA ILE A 197 -23.65 10.30 6.68
C ILE A 197 -22.46 9.43 6.24
N LYS A 198 -21.55 9.97 5.43
CA LYS A 198 -20.37 9.24 4.88
C LYS A 198 -19.52 8.62 5.99
N TRP A 199 -19.29 9.34 7.07
CA TRP A 199 -18.48 8.92 8.22
C TRP A 199 -19.30 8.40 9.41
N LYS A 200 -20.50 7.86 9.16
CA LYS A 200 -21.41 7.33 10.22
C LYS A 200 -20.77 6.28 11.13
N VAL A 201 -19.80 5.52 10.62
CA VAL A 201 -19.08 4.48 11.39
C VAL A 201 -18.18 5.04 12.48
N TRP A 202 -17.85 6.32 12.39
CA TRP A 202 -17.09 7.08 13.38
C TRP A 202 -17.95 7.74 14.43
N VAL A 203 -19.23 7.99 14.11
CA VAL A 203 -20.16 8.69 14.99
C VAL A 203 -20.70 7.75 16.07
N SER A 204 -20.42 8.07 17.34
CA SER A 204 -20.97 7.32 18.46
C SER A 204 -22.50 7.35 18.47
N THR A 205 -23.14 6.25 18.88
CA THR A 205 -24.61 6.14 18.92
C THR A 205 -25.28 7.23 19.75
N ASN A 206 -24.58 7.72 20.78
CA ASN A 206 -25.09 8.75 21.70
C ASN A 206 -24.80 10.20 21.26
N THR A 207 -23.96 10.40 20.22
CA THR A 207 -23.70 11.75 19.70
C THR A 207 -24.91 12.28 18.98
N PRO A 208 -25.46 13.45 19.37
CA PRO A 208 -26.59 14.03 18.67
C PRO A 208 -26.26 14.41 17.23
N ILE A 209 -27.24 14.37 16.33
CA ILE A 209 -27.11 14.73 14.92
C ILE A 209 -28.25 15.68 14.54
N PRO A 210 -28.00 16.93 14.10
CA PRO A 210 -26.68 17.60 14.08
C PRO A 210 -26.07 17.72 15.48
N THR A 211 -24.73 17.87 15.51
CA THR A 211 -23.97 17.89 16.78
C THR A 211 -23.70 19.32 17.21
N PRO A 212 -24.16 19.74 18.40
CA PRO A 212 -23.86 21.06 18.89
C PRO A 212 -22.41 21.20 19.33
N GLU A 213 -21.80 22.37 19.14
CA GLU A 213 -20.40 22.65 19.51
C GLU A 213 -20.09 22.41 21.00
N THR A 214 -21.13 22.49 21.85
CA THR A 214 -21.02 22.24 23.30
C THR A 214 -20.59 20.79 23.64
N VAL A 215 -20.62 19.88 22.68
CA VAL A 215 -20.09 18.50 22.85
C VAL A 215 -18.55 18.50 22.98
N GLY A 216 -17.88 19.51 22.39
CA GLY A 216 -16.44 19.72 22.50
C GLY A 216 -15.62 19.03 21.41
N GLU A 217 -14.31 19.30 21.44
CA GLU A 217 -13.33 18.77 20.49
C GLU A 217 -13.07 17.27 20.68
N GLY A 218 -12.56 16.60 19.64
CA GLY A 218 -12.21 15.17 19.66
C GLY A 218 -13.41 14.22 19.61
N VAL A 219 -14.60 14.75 19.34
CA VAL A 219 -15.82 13.97 19.12
C VAL A 219 -16.19 14.01 17.64
N VAL A 220 -16.25 12.85 17.02
CA VAL A 220 -16.78 12.76 15.65
C VAL A 220 -18.31 12.89 15.69
N GLY A 221 -18.80 13.88 14.97
CA GLY A 221 -20.24 14.22 14.92
C GLY A 221 -20.67 14.71 13.55
N LEU A 222 -21.58 15.67 13.56
CA LEU A 222 -22.06 16.41 12.39
C LEU A 222 -22.21 17.88 12.81
N PHE A 223 -21.11 18.63 12.77
CA PHE A 223 -21.00 20.01 13.20
C PHE A 223 -21.33 20.95 12.05
N GLU A 224 -22.25 21.89 12.24
CA GLU A 224 -22.62 22.85 11.21
C GLU A 224 -21.49 23.86 10.95
N GLY A 225 -21.39 24.30 9.71
CA GLY A 225 -20.35 25.22 9.24
C GLY A 225 -19.17 24.50 8.59
N ALA A 226 -19.16 24.43 7.26
CA ALA A 226 -18.09 23.87 6.42
C ALA A 226 -18.29 24.31 4.97
N HIS A 227 -17.36 23.96 4.07
CA HIS A 227 -17.52 24.12 2.62
C HIS A 227 -17.91 25.56 2.25
N TYR A 228 -17.27 26.55 2.92
CA TYR A 228 -17.51 28.00 2.75
C TYR A 228 -18.93 28.48 3.11
N HIS A 229 -19.68 27.70 3.93
CA HIS A 229 -21.02 28.00 4.35
C HIS A 229 -21.13 28.01 5.89
N GLU A 230 -21.80 29.00 6.44
CA GLU A 230 -22.09 29.07 7.88
C GLU A 230 -23.17 28.06 8.30
N THR A 231 -24.08 27.70 7.39
CA THR A 231 -25.21 26.81 7.65
C THR A 231 -25.50 25.87 6.49
N GLY A 232 -26.12 24.72 6.80
CA GLY A 232 -26.52 23.72 5.78
C GLY A 232 -25.42 22.80 5.30
N TRP A 233 -24.16 23.06 5.65
CA TRP A 233 -23.01 22.22 5.41
C TRP A 233 -22.36 21.81 6.73
N TYR A 234 -21.86 20.59 6.79
CA TYR A 234 -21.41 19.97 8.03
C TYR A 234 -20.02 19.34 7.86
N ARG A 235 -19.23 19.38 8.96
CA ARG A 235 -17.92 18.77 9.11
C ARG A 235 -17.91 17.74 10.24
N PRO A 236 -16.93 16.80 10.27
CA PRO A 236 -16.93 15.70 11.23
C PRO A 236 -16.48 16.09 12.65
N GLU A 237 -15.56 17.04 12.80
CA GLU A 237 -15.00 17.48 14.09
C GLU A 237 -14.86 19.01 14.14
N LEU A 238 -14.77 19.56 15.34
CA LEU A 238 -14.59 21.01 15.53
C LEU A 238 -13.18 21.49 15.23
N ASN A 239 -12.18 20.62 15.39
CA ASN A 239 -10.78 20.97 15.23
C ASN A 239 -10.08 19.97 14.28
N CYS A 240 -9.71 20.44 13.10
CA CYS A 240 -9.13 19.64 12.03
C CYS A 240 -8.18 20.50 11.19
N ALA A 241 -7.13 19.93 10.65
CA ALA A 241 -6.20 20.61 9.73
C ALA A 241 -6.91 21.23 8.50
N MET A 242 -8.09 20.72 8.11
CA MET A 242 -8.88 21.28 7.02
C MET A 242 -9.72 22.52 7.42
N GLY A 243 -9.74 22.88 8.69
CA GLY A 243 -10.40 24.10 9.20
C GLY A 243 -9.44 25.04 9.93
N ASN A 244 -8.39 24.48 10.56
CA ASN A 244 -7.44 25.21 11.38
C ASN A 244 -6.01 24.78 11.07
N LEU A 245 -5.17 25.72 10.66
CA LEU A 245 -3.75 25.40 10.38
C LEU A 245 -3.00 25.01 11.65
N GLY A 246 -2.04 24.10 11.52
CA GLY A 246 -1.14 23.71 12.61
C GLY A 246 -1.72 22.68 13.60
N VAL A 247 -2.94 22.18 13.38
CA VAL A 247 -3.55 21.10 14.15
C VAL A 247 -3.56 19.78 13.36
N PRO A 248 -3.73 18.60 14.01
CA PRO A 248 -3.86 17.33 13.31
C PRO A 248 -5.11 17.25 12.42
N PHE A 249 -5.06 16.37 11.42
CA PHE A 249 -6.27 15.94 10.73
C PHE A 249 -7.22 15.22 11.71
N CYS A 250 -8.50 15.45 11.57
CA CYS A 250 -9.52 14.70 12.30
C CYS A 250 -9.56 13.23 11.86
N SER A 251 -10.32 12.40 12.58
CA SER A 251 -10.41 10.97 12.31
C SER A 251 -10.89 10.65 10.89
N VAL A 252 -11.84 11.41 10.37
CA VAL A 252 -12.43 11.21 9.03
C VAL A 252 -11.44 11.63 7.93
N CYS A 253 -10.77 12.76 8.10
CA CYS A 253 -9.75 13.22 7.17
C CYS A 253 -8.54 12.27 7.16
N SER A 254 -8.14 11.76 8.32
CA SER A 254 -7.07 10.75 8.43
C SER A 254 -7.44 9.45 7.71
N GLU A 255 -8.69 8.96 7.86
CA GLU A 255 -9.19 7.79 7.11
C GLU A 255 -9.09 8.01 5.60
N ALA A 256 -9.57 9.15 5.09
CA ALA A 256 -9.51 9.48 3.67
C ALA A 256 -8.07 9.52 3.14
N LEU A 257 -7.14 10.10 3.88
CA LEU A 257 -5.72 10.15 3.54
C LEU A 257 -5.07 8.77 3.50
N VAL A 258 -5.34 7.92 4.49
CA VAL A 258 -4.81 6.54 4.52
C VAL A 258 -5.34 5.74 3.33
N LEU A 259 -6.64 5.83 3.06
CA LEU A 259 -7.23 5.17 1.88
C LEU A 259 -6.63 5.70 0.58
N ALA A 260 -6.39 7.00 0.45
CA ALA A 260 -5.73 7.60 -0.72
C ALA A 260 -4.28 7.12 -0.90
N ILE A 261 -3.55 6.88 0.18
CA ILE A 261 -2.22 6.26 0.13
C ILE A 261 -2.33 4.84 -0.42
N TYR A 262 -3.23 4.01 0.12
CA TYR A 262 -3.40 2.61 -0.29
C TYR A 262 -4.01 2.44 -1.69
N GLN A 263 -4.70 3.42 -2.23
CA GLN A 263 -5.09 3.43 -3.65
C GLN A 263 -3.89 3.45 -4.60
N ARG A 264 -2.75 3.98 -4.15
CA ARG A 264 -1.56 4.24 -4.99
C ARG A 264 -0.38 3.32 -4.67
N VAL A 265 -0.31 2.81 -3.44
CA VAL A 265 0.81 2.02 -2.92
C VAL A 265 0.31 0.66 -2.42
N ARG A 266 1.04 -0.40 -2.74
CA ARG A 266 0.73 -1.76 -2.29
C ARG A 266 1.65 -2.17 -1.16
N PRO A 267 1.14 -2.83 -0.10
CA PRO A 267 1.94 -3.23 1.06
C PRO A 267 2.94 -4.35 0.77
N VAL A 268 2.76 -5.13 -0.31
CA VAL A 268 3.74 -6.15 -0.72
C VAL A 268 4.69 -5.56 -1.74
N ASP A 269 5.93 -5.30 -1.34
CA ASP A 269 7.00 -4.80 -2.21
C ASP A 269 7.61 -5.89 -3.09
N GLY A 270 7.58 -7.14 -2.64
CA GLY A 270 8.11 -8.27 -3.39
C GLY A 270 7.74 -9.60 -2.77
N PHE A 271 7.92 -10.66 -3.56
CA PHE A 271 7.67 -12.02 -3.10
C PHE A 271 8.54 -13.03 -3.86
N SER A 272 8.75 -14.19 -3.25
CA SER A 272 9.46 -15.32 -3.86
C SER A 272 8.68 -16.62 -3.61
N PRO A 273 8.61 -17.53 -4.59
CA PRO A 273 9.11 -17.44 -5.96
C PRO A 273 8.50 -16.28 -6.75
N ALA A 274 9.30 -15.63 -7.63
CA ALA A 274 8.81 -14.54 -8.48
C ALA A 274 7.78 -15.02 -9.53
N SER A 275 7.95 -16.28 -10.03
CA SER A 275 6.92 -16.92 -10.83
C SER A 275 5.79 -17.39 -9.93
N THR A 276 4.58 -16.95 -10.23
CA THR A 276 3.37 -17.35 -9.51
C THR A 276 2.74 -18.64 -10.04
N ASN A 277 3.29 -19.22 -11.12
CA ASN A 277 2.83 -20.48 -11.70
C ASN A 277 4.05 -21.37 -11.97
N PHE A 278 4.11 -22.54 -11.35
CA PHE A 278 5.19 -23.50 -11.56
C PHE A 278 4.79 -24.92 -11.17
N SER A 279 5.55 -25.90 -11.69
CA SER A 279 5.31 -27.32 -11.42
C SER A 279 6.39 -27.87 -10.50
N VAL A 280 6.02 -28.85 -9.66
CA VAL A 280 6.91 -29.55 -8.74
C VAL A 280 6.78 -31.05 -8.93
N SER A 281 7.91 -31.72 -9.11
CA SER A 281 7.99 -33.19 -9.28
C SER A 281 8.86 -33.87 -8.23
N THR A 282 9.33 -33.12 -7.24
CA THR A 282 10.22 -33.64 -6.17
C THR A 282 9.61 -33.34 -4.80
N ASN A 283 10.06 -34.08 -3.78
CA ASN A 283 9.64 -33.86 -2.39
C ASN A 283 10.44 -32.76 -1.69
N GLN A 284 11.23 -31.98 -2.43
CA GLN A 284 11.98 -30.87 -1.87
C GLN A 284 11.02 -29.79 -1.34
N ALA A 285 11.29 -29.35 -0.11
CA ALA A 285 10.46 -28.33 0.53
C ALA A 285 10.35 -27.04 -0.29
N LEU A 286 9.15 -26.52 -0.37
CA LEU A 286 8.82 -25.26 -1.04
C LEU A 286 8.79 -24.12 -0.02
N THR A 287 9.54 -23.07 -0.28
CA THR A 287 9.54 -21.87 0.57
C THR A 287 9.03 -20.68 -0.19
N PHE A 288 8.03 -20.02 0.38
CA PHE A 288 7.42 -18.78 -0.11
C PHE A 288 7.81 -17.64 0.84
N THR A 289 8.15 -16.49 0.31
CA THR A 289 8.55 -15.33 1.12
C THR A 289 7.88 -14.06 0.63
N LEU A 290 7.64 -13.14 1.55
CA LEU A 290 7.14 -11.79 1.28
C LEU A 290 8.17 -10.76 1.73
N SER A 291 8.29 -9.69 0.97
CA SER A 291 8.93 -8.44 1.36
C SER A 291 7.84 -7.39 1.51
N LEU A 292 7.65 -6.85 2.70
CA LEU A 292 6.57 -5.93 3.02
C LEU A 292 7.08 -4.51 3.19
N LEU A 293 6.27 -3.58 2.71
CA LEU A 293 6.40 -2.16 2.99
C LEU A 293 5.66 -1.88 4.32
N GLN A 294 6.41 -1.85 5.41
CA GLN A 294 5.84 -1.67 6.75
C GLN A 294 5.55 -0.21 7.04
N PRO A 295 4.38 0.12 7.63
CA PRO A 295 4.17 1.38 8.34
C PRO A 295 5.22 1.56 9.44
N THR A 296 5.41 2.80 9.93
CA THR A 296 6.45 3.10 10.93
C THR A 296 6.03 2.83 12.37
N MET A 297 4.72 2.77 12.65
CA MET A 297 4.16 2.72 14.01
C MET A 297 3.49 1.39 14.35
N HIS A 298 3.24 0.53 13.37
CA HIS A 298 2.68 -0.82 13.56
C HIS A 298 3.20 -1.76 12.47
N ASN A 299 2.89 -3.05 12.60
CA ASN A 299 3.23 -4.07 11.61
C ASN A 299 1.99 -4.50 10.85
N LEU A 300 2.17 -4.84 9.58
CA LEU A 300 1.16 -5.49 8.77
C LEU A 300 0.92 -6.92 9.24
N ASP A 301 -0.34 -7.34 9.23
CA ASP A 301 -0.73 -8.71 9.55
C ASP A 301 -0.57 -9.62 8.33
N VAL A 302 -0.06 -10.83 8.54
CA VAL A 302 0.14 -11.84 7.49
C VAL A 302 -0.56 -13.13 7.87
N GLN A 303 -1.33 -13.72 6.94
CA GLN A 303 -1.90 -15.05 7.09
C GLN A 303 -1.68 -15.86 5.81
N TRP A 304 -1.09 -17.05 5.96
CA TRP A 304 -0.90 -18.00 4.87
C TRP A 304 -2.05 -18.98 4.74
N PHE A 305 -2.33 -19.37 3.48
CA PHE A 305 -3.40 -20.31 3.12
C PHE A 305 -2.85 -21.37 2.17
N THR A 306 -3.45 -22.55 2.22
CA THR A 306 -3.26 -23.62 1.24
C THR A 306 -4.63 -24.07 0.77
N ASN A 307 -4.88 -24.00 -0.52
CA ASN A 307 -6.17 -24.35 -1.14
C ASN A 307 -7.36 -23.64 -0.45
N GLY A 308 -7.19 -22.35 -0.11
CA GLY A 308 -8.19 -21.52 0.55
C GLY A 308 -8.35 -21.76 2.05
N VAL A 309 -7.64 -22.72 2.64
CA VAL A 309 -7.69 -23.03 4.08
C VAL A 309 -6.54 -22.31 4.79
N ALA A 310 -6.86 -21.51 5.82
CA ALA A 310 -5.88 -20.82 6.63
C ALA A 310 -4.97 -21.82 7.35
N ARG A 311 -3.66 -21.59 7.32
CA ARG A 311 -2.67 -22.38 8.06
C ARG A 311 -2.47 -21.77 9.44
N SER A 312 -2.89 -22.49 10.46
CA SER A 312 -2.79 -22.03 11.85
C SER A 312 -1.36 -21.70 12.23
N GLY A 313 -1.14 -20.51 12.80
CA GLY A 313 0.16 -20.02 13.21
C GLY A 313 1.12 -19.61 12.07
N ALA A 314 0.71 -19.70 10.80
CA ALA A 314 1.51 -19.27 9.67
C ALA A 314 1.31 -17.77 9.42
N THR A 315 2.01 -16.94 10.18
CA THR A 315 1.93 -15.46 10.19
C THR A 315 3.27 -14.78 9.90
N ASN A 316 4.33 -15.55 9.69
CA ASN A 316 5.66 -15.03 9.39
C ASN A 316 5.76 -14.59 7.91
N LEU A 317 6.78 -13.80 7.59
CA LEU A 317 7.09 -13.40 6.20
C LEU A 317 7.54 -14.56 5.31
N SER A 318 7.85 -15.71 5.90
CA SER A 318 8.24 -16.92 5.19
C SER A 318 7.32 -18.08 5.57
N PHE A 319 6.92 -18.84 4.57
CA PHE A 319 6.11 -20.06 4.73
C PHE A 319 6.74 -21.20 3.95
N THR A 320 7.03 -22.32 4.64
CA THR A 320 7.62 -23.51 4.03
C THR A 320 6.68 -24.68 4.19
N LEU A 321 6.51 -25.45 3.12
CA LEU A 321 5.73 -26.67 3.14
C LEU A 321 6.40 -27.76 2.30
N SER A 322 6.09 -29.03 2.63
CA SER A 322 6.46 -30.18 1.81
C SER A 322 5.42 -30.39 0.72
N PRO A 323 5.82 -30.69 -0.54
CA PRO A 323 4.89 -31.04 -1.62
C PRO A 323 3.99 -32.23 -1.28
N GLU A 324 4.43 -33.15 -0.41
CA GLU A 324 3.62 -34.26 0.08
C GLU A 324 2.38 -33.84 0.87
N SER A 325 2.39 -32.64 1.41
CA SER A 325 1.23 -32.04 2.09
C SER A 325 0.19 -31.46 1.13
N LEU A 326 0.47 -31.47 -0.18
CA LEU A 326 -0.38 -31.00 -1.26
C LEU A 326 -0.99 -32.18 -2.01
N SER A 327 -2.12 -31.97 -2.66
CA SER A 327 -2.71 -32.93 -3.57
C SER A 327 -1.95 -32.98 -4.89
N ASN A 328 -1.91 -34.15 -5.56
CA ASN A 328 -1.48 -34.20 -6.96
C ASN A 328 -2.41 -33.31 -7.82
N GLY A 329 -1.80 -32.61 -8.77
CA GLY A 329 -2.47 -31.61 -9.59
C GLY A 329 -2.31 -30.19 -9.03
N THR A 330 -3.23 -29.31 -9.39
CA THR A 330 -3.15 -27.88 -9.10
C THR A 330 -3.50 -27.56 -7.65
N ASN A 331 -2.61 -26.85 -6.99
CA ASN A 331 -2.79 -26.32 -5.64
C ASN A 331 -2.57 -24.81 -5.63
N TRP A 332 -3.23 -24.11 -4.69
CA TRP A 332 -3.09 -22.68 -4.48
C TRP A 332 -2.47 -22.42 -3.11
N ILE A 333 -1.32 -21.76 -3.12
CA ILE A 333 -0.67 -21.22 -1.91
C ILE A 333 -0.89 -19.73 -1.94
N SER A 334 -1.44 -19.15 -0.90
CA SER A 334 -1.64 -17.70 -0.86
C SER A 334 -1.25 -17.09 0.48
N ALA A 335 -0.80 -15.84 0.43
CA ALA A 335 -0.57 -15.00 1.59
C ALA A 335 -1.50 -13.79 1.50
N ARG A 336 -2.26 -13.54 2.55
CA ARG A 336 -3.02 -12.32 2.74
C ARG A 336 -2.26 -11.40 3.68
N VAL A 337 -2.07 -10.17 3.26
CA VAL A 337 -1.43 -9.10 4.03
C VAL A 337 -2.48 -8.04 4.30
N ASN A 338 -2.69 -7.68 5.56
CA ASN A 338 -3.64 -6.67 5.97
C ASN A 338 -2.95 -5.57 6.78
N ASP A 339 -3.36 -4.34 6.58
CA ASP A 339 -3.14 -3.27 7.52
C ASP A 339 -4.36 -3.20 8.47
N LEU A 340 -4.13 -3.42 9.76
CA LEU A 340 -5.14 -3.39 10.80
C LEU A 340 -5.12 -2.05 11.58
N THR A 341 -4.72 -0.97 10.92
CA THR A 341 -4.68 0.36 11.52
C THR A 341 -6.05 0.77 12.08
N SER A 342 -6.05 1.43 13.22
CA SER A 342 -7.26 2.03 13.79
C SER A 342 -7.69 3.32 13.10
N LEU A 343 -6.87 3.85 12.17
CA LEU A 343 -7.15 5.07 11.41
C LEU A 343 -8.22 4.87 10.33
N VAL A 344 -8.57 3.63 10.01
CA VAL A 344 -9.58 3.30 9.00
C VAL A 344 -10.65 2.41 9.61
N ARG A 345 -11.91 2.82 9.52
CA ARG A 345 -13.09 2.04 9.96
C ARG A 345 -14.01 1.66 8.80
N ASN A 346 -13.85 2.30 7.65
CA ASN A 346 -14.67 2.06 6.47
C ASN A 346 -13.80 1.93 5.22
N ASP A 347 -13.49 0.69 4.82
CA ASP A 347 -12.74 0.36 3.61
C ASP A 347 -13.58 -0.51 2.67
N PRO A 348 -14.59 0.05 1.99
CA PRO A 348 -15.48 -0.73 1.11
C PRO A 348 -14.77 -1.27 -0.12
N ALA A 349 -13.63 -0.71 -0.50
CA ALA A 349 -12.80 -1.17 -1.63
C ALA A 349 -11.74 -2.20 -1.23
N ASN A 350 -11.66 -2.54 0.07
CA ASN A 350 -10.68 -3.47 0.63
C ASN A 350 -9.22 -3.10 0.26
N LEU A 351 -8.89 -1.82 0.33
CA LEU A 351 -7.60 -1.27 -0.06
C LEU A 351 -6.48 -1.70 0.88
N LEU A 352 -6.80 -1.85 2.17
CA LEU A 352 -5.86 -2.21 3.22
C LEU A 352 -5.48 -3.69 3.19
N SER A 353 -6.03 -4.47 2.25
CA SER A 353 -5.75 -5.90 2.10
C SER A 353 -5.14 -6.21 0.75
N GLN A 354 -4.09 -7.02 0.74
CA GLN A 354 -3.49 -7.56 -0.49
C GLN A 354 -3.30 -9.06 -0.37
N ILE A 355 -3.61 -9.79 -1.46
CA ILE A 355 -3.39 -11.23 -1.55
C ILE A 355 -2.37 -11.51 -2.65
N VAL A 356 -1.34 -12.29 -2.33
CA VAL A 356 -0.42 -12.89 -3.30
C VAL A 356 -0.75 -14.38 -3.38
N THR A 357 -0.92 -14.91 -4.58
CA THR A 357 -1.26 -16.32 -4.80
C THR A 357 -0.30 -16.98 -5.76
N TRP A 358 0.20 -18.16 -5.40
CA TRP A 358 0.97 -19.06 -6.26
C TRP A 358 0.11 -20.25 -6.63
N THR A 359 0.14 -20.61 -7.91
CA THR A 359 -0.42 -21.83 -8.44
C THR A 359 0.70 -22.85 -8.60
N VAL A 360 0.59 -23.98 -7.89
CA VAL A 360 1.62 -25.03 -7.84
C VAL A 360 1.01 -26.32 -8.36
N ASP A 361 1.48 -26.76 -9.53
CA ASP A 361 1.10 -28.07 -10.08
C ASP A 361 2.06 -29.14 -9.55
N VAL A 362 1.49 -30.01 -8.70
CA VAL A 362 2.25 -31.09 -8.05
C VAL A 362 2.07 -32.38 -8.84
N THR A 363 3.19 -32.94 -9.29
CA THR A 363 3.23 -34.24 -9.92
C THR A 363 4.18 -35.12 -9.12
N LEU A 364 3.70 -35.66 -8.01
CA LEU A 364 4.51 -36.55 -7.20
C LEU A 364 4.76 -37.87 -7.92
N PRO A 365 5.95 -38.43 -7.78
CA PRO A 365 6.31 -39.68 -8.40
C PRO A 365 5.36 -40.80 -7.96
N GLN A 366 4.82 -41.53 -8.87
CA GLN A 366 4.04 -42.74 -8.58
C GLN A 366 4.95 -43.95 -8.76
N LEU A 367 5.02 -44.80 -7.73
CA LEU A 367 5.61 -46.11 -7.84
C LEU A 367 4.64 -47.05 -8.58
N ARG A 368 5.15 -47.74 -9.59
CA ARG A 368 4.41 -48.71 -10.37
C ARG A 368 5.14 -50.06 -10.28
N LEU A 369 4.38 -51.13 -10.03
CA LEU A 369 4.85 -52.48 -10.19
C LEU A 369 4.47 -52.99 -11.60
N ASP A 370 5.43 -53.38 -12.37
CA ASP A 370 5.26 -53.86 -13.75
C ASP A 370 6.19 -55.03 -14.07
N SER A 371 6.11 -55.56 -15.29
CA SER A 371 6.97 -56.63 -15.83
C SER A 371 7.05 -57.87 -14.92
N PRO A 372 5.91 -58.47 -14.51
CA PRO A 372 5.97 -59.67 -13.69
C PRO A 372 6.58 -60.82 -14.46
N LEU A 373 7.53 -61.57 -13.82
CA LEU A 373 8.26 -62.68 -14.40
C LEU A 373 8.21 -63.90 -13.47
N ARG A 374 7.92 -65.07 -14.04
CA ARG A 374 8.16 -66.36 -13.35
C ARG A 374 9.54 -66.86 -13.71
N LEU A 375 10.36 -67.12 -12.72
CA LEU A 375 11.73 -67.62 -12.89
C LEU A 375 11.80 -69.13 -12.55
N THR A 376 12.88 -69.76 -12.96
CA THR A 376 13.15 -71.18 -12.64
C THR A 376 13.26 -71.38 -11.12
N GLY A 377 12.82 -72.53 -10.63
CA GLY A 377 12.82 -72.84 -9.18
C GLY A 377 11.64 -72.20 -8.43
N GLY A 378 10.53 -71.76 -9.12
CA GLY A 378 9.33 -71.24 -8.49
C GLY A 378 9.47 -69.77 -8.01
N LYS A 379 10.54 -69.08 -8.36
CA LYS A 379 10.77 -67.68 -8.03
C LYS A 379 9.87 -66.75 -8.86
N PHE A 380 9.53 -65.63 -8.25
CA PHE A 380 8.74 -64.56 -8.89
C PHE A 380 9.52 -63.23 -8.80
N ALA A 381 9.60 -62.56 -9.93
CA ALA A 381 10.22 -61.24 -9.97
C ALA A 381 9.23 -60.23 -10.61
N PHE A 382 9.42 -59.00 -10.24
CA PHE A 382 8.75 -57.84 -10.85
C PHE A 382 9.63 -56.63 -10.79
N ARG A 383 9.35 -55.66 -11.64
CA ARG A 383 10.04 -54.40 -11.66
C ARG A 383 9.19 -53.37 -10.89
N VAL A 384 9.84 -52.57 -10.03
CA VAL A 384 9.32 -51.33 -9.51
C VAL A 384 9.87 -50.25 -10.40
N SER A 385 9.01 -49.46 -11.01
CA SER A 385 9.36 -48.33 -11.86
C SER A 385 8.66 -47.06 -11.35
N GLY A 386 9.29 -45.91 -11.64
CA GLY A 386 8.70 -44.62 -11.24
C GLY A 386 9.79 -43.57 -11.15
N ASN A 387 9.43 -42.44 -10.56
CA ASN A 387 10.32 -41.33 -10.30
C ASN A 387 10.28 -40.99 -8.79
N ALA A 388 10.85 -41.87 -7.95
CA ALA A 388 10.94 -41.68 -6.52
C ALA A 388 12.41 -41.51 -6.11
N PRO A 389 12.89 -40.27 -5.94
CA PRO A 389 14.25 -39.99 -5.46
C PRO A 389 14.49 -40.43 -4.02
N GLN A 390 13.42 -40.64 -3.26
CA GLN A 390 13.44 -41.20 -1.90
C GLN A 390 13.20 -42.72 -1.97
N GLY A 391 13.74 -43.45 -1.05
CA GLY A 391 13.60 -44.89 -0.97
C GLY A 391 12.13 -45.32 -0.97
N PHE A 392 11.88 -46.56 -1.30
CA PHE A 392 10.57 -47.18 -1.21
C PHE A 392 10.65 -48.52 -0.46
N VAL A 393 9.53 -48.96 0.10
CA VAL A 393 9.40 -50.26 0.79
C VAL A 393 8.55 -51.16 -0.07
N ILE A 394 9.06 -52.35 -0.39
CA ILE A 394 8.26 -53.43 -0.96
C ILE A 394 7.60 -54.14 0.23
N GLN A 395 6.29 -54.31 0.15
CA GLN A 395 5.49 -55.02 1.12
C GLN A 395 4.77 -56.18 0.46
N SER A 396 4.55 -57.26 1.22
CA SER A 396 3.75 -58.38 0.79
C SER A 396 2.57 -58.61 1.72
N SER A 397 1.50 -59.20 1.14
CA SER A 397 0.31 -59.60 1.86
C SER A 397 -0.28 -60.88 1.26
N THR A 398 -0.93 -61.72 2.08
CA THR A 398 -1.71 -62.88 1.62
C THR A 398 -3.20 -62.59 1.58
N ASN A 399 -3.67 -61.48 2.19
CA ASN A 399 -5.08 -61.15 2.37
C ASN A 399 -5.46 -59.73 1.91
N LEU A 400 -4.48 -58.92 1.41
CA LEU A 400 -4.65 -57.53 1.02
C LEU A 400 -4.96 -56.55 2.18
N LEU A 401 -5.04 -57.05 3.40
CA LEU A 401 -5.31 -56.24 4.60
C LEU A 401 -4.03 -56.03 5.42
N ASP A 402 -3.33 -57.14 5.73
CA ASP A 402 -2.12 -57.11 6.54
C ASP A 402 -0.90 -57.11 5.61
N TRP A 403 -0.10 -56.05 5.69
CA TRP A 403 1.07 -55.83 4.84
C TRP A 403 2.35 -55.91 5.64
N ALA A 404 3.21 -56.87 5.31
CA ALA A 404 4.50 -57.01 5.93
C ALA A 404 5.60 -56.40 5.04
N PRO A 405 6.52 -55.58 5.58
CA PRO A 405 7.66 -55.06 4.83
C PRO A 405 8.61 -56.20 4.46
N LEU A 406 9.08 -56.21 3.22
CA LEU A 406 10.09 -57.16 2.72
C LEU A 406 11.43 -56.54 2.66
N GLU A 407 11.55 -55.41 1.99
CA GLU A 407 12.84 -54.70 1.79
C GLU A 407 12.62 -53.24 1.50
N THR A 408 13.62 -52.42 1.86
CA THR A 408 13.66 -50.99 1.50
C THR A 408 14.76 -50.83 0.45
N ASN A 409 14.43 -50.11 -0.64
CA ASN A 409 15.33 -49.89 -1.74
C ASN A 409 15.19 -48.52 -2.38
N TYR A 410 16.07 -48.22 -3.31
CA TYR A 410 16.08 -46.98 -4.11
C TYR A 410 15.96 -47.34 -5.59
N LEU A 411 15.33 -46.47 -6.38
CA LEU A 411 15.29 -46.60 -7.83
C LEU A 411 16.65 -46.17 -8.41
N VAL A 412 17.26 -47.04 -9.19
CA VAL A 412 18.46 -46.74 -9.98
C VAL A 412 18.05 -46.57 -11.43
N ALA A 413 18.28 -45.40 -12.01
CA ALA A 413 17.81 -45.04 -13.35
C ALA A 413 16.28 -45.25 -13.53
N GLY A 414 15.49 -44.93 -12.48
CA GLY A 414 14.04 -45.01 -12.52
C GLY A 414 13.46 -46.42 -12.38
N GLN A 415 14.25 -47.43 -12.03
CA GLN A 415 13.79 -48.82 -11.91
C GLN A 415 14.53 -49.62 -10.83
N PHE A 416 13.87 -50.64 -10.29
CA PHE A 416 14.41 -51.63 -9.37
C PHE A 416 13.75 -52.99 -9.65
N TRP A 417 14.55 -54.07 -9.69
CA TRP A 417 14.01 -55.42 -9.81
C TRP A 417 13.99 -56.13 -8.45
N HIS A 418 12.79 -56.51 -8.04
CA HIS A 418 12.58 -57.40 -6.89
C HIS A 418 12.51 -58.83 -7.34
N THR A 419 13.16 -59.74 -6.63
CA THR A 419 13.03 -61.17 -6.84
C THR A 419 12.72 -61.85 -5.51
N ASN A 420 11.59 -62.50 -5.41
CA ASN A 420 11.26 -63.27 -4.23
C ASN A 420 12.15 -64.52 -4.12
N SER A 421 12.81 -64.69 -2.97
CA SER A 421 13.84 -65.73 -2.77
C SER A 421 13.25 -67.17 -2.57
N ALA A 422 11.98 -67.31 -2.26
CA ALA A 422 11.33 -68.62 -2.14
C ALA A 422 9.81 -68.53 -2.42
N ALA A 423 9.27 -69.51 -3.18
CA ALA A 423 7.85 -69.78 -3.15
C ALA A 423 7.53 -70.35 -1.76
N GLY A 424 7.01 -69.49 -0.87
CA GLY A 424 6.45 -69.96 0.41
C GLY A 424 5.22 -70.83 0.17
N PRO A 425 4.75 -71.61 1.14
CA PRO A 425 3.59 -72.49 1.03
C PRO A 425 2.26 -71.79 0.82
N SER A 426 2.25 -70.47 0.70
CA SER A 426 1.05 -69.66 0.53
C SER A 426 0.62 -69.66 -0.96
N PRO A 427 -0.63 -70.08 -1.26
CA PRO A 427 -1.13 -70.19 -2.62
C PRO A 427 -1.32 -68.84 -3.34
N ARG A 428 -1.32 -67.74 -2.59
CA ARG A 428 -1.48 -66.36 -3.10
C ARG A 428 -0.60 -65.41 -2.31
N MET A 429 0.11 -64.53 -3.03
CA MET A 429 0.84 -63.43 -2.45
C MET A 429 0.65 -62.17 -3.29
N PHE A 430 0.36 -61.07 -2.64
CA PHE A 430 0.21 -59.75 -3.23
C PHE A 430 1.40 -58.89 -2.84
N TYR A 431 1.79 -57.95 -3.72
CA TYR A 431 2.89 -57.04 -3.51
C TYR A 431 2.42 -55.60 -3.75
N ARG A 432 2.97 -54.71 -2.97
CA ARG A 432 2.88 -53.25 -3.22
C ARG A 432 4.21 -52.56 -2.92
N ALA A 433 4.44 -51.43 -3.58
CA ALA A 433 5.49 -50.55 -3.22
C ALA A 433 4.87 -49.30 -2.54
N ALA A 434 5.44 -48.89 -1.42
CA ALA A 434 4.99 -47.73 -0.66
C ALA A 434 6.22 -46.82 -0.41
N THR A 435 6.00 -45.52 -0.34
CA THR A 435 7.00 -44.59 0.21
C THR A 435 7.21 -44.88 1.69
N PRO A 436 8.43 -44.77 2.23
CA PRO A 436 8.67 -44.85 3.67
C PRO A 436 7.81 -43.81 4.39
N PRO A 437 7.34 -44.09 5.61
CA PRO A 437 6.57 -43.16 6.39
C PRO A 437 7.37 -41.91 6.77
#